data_3b712d2f80cafb5a0ec4d0dcd3d26253
#
_entry.id   3b712d2f80cafb5a0ec4d0dcd3d26253
#
_cell.length_a   1.000
_cell.length_b   1.000
_cell.length_c   1.000
_cell.angle_alpha   90.00
_cell.angle_beta   90.00
_cell.angle_gamma   90.00
#
_symmetry.space_group_name_H-M   'P 1'
#
loop_
_entity.id
_entity.type
_entity.pdbx_description
1 polymer ?
#
loop_
_entity_poly.entity_id
_entity_poly.type
_entity_poly.pdbx_seq_one_letter_code
_entity_poly.pdbx_strand_id
1 'polypeptide(L)'
;RLSLVGSEMCIRDRTGTMQDFMKFYRSVDALLIDDIQFFAKKLRSQEEFFHVFNALLERGHQMVLTSDKYPREIDGLEERLKSRFVYGLTVEVEAPDLETRVAILMKKAEAEQIELDQGVAFFIAERIRSNVRELEGALRRVIANARFTGSRISVDQGKRALRDLFAIQDR
;
A
#
# COMPACT_ATOMS: atom_id res chain seq x y z
N ARG A 1 -10.11 7.56 -19.36
CA ARG A 1 -9.96 8.20 -18.03
C ARG A 1 -9.55 7.15 -17.03
N LEU A 2 -8.43 7.38 -16.36
CA LEU A 2 -7.96 6.57 -15.27
C LEU A 2 -8.60 7.08 -13.97
N SER A 3 -9.16 6.21 -13.14
CA SER A 3 -9.71 6.60 -11.84
C SER A 3 -9.13 5.72 -10.72
N LEU A 4 -8.66 6.37 -9.66
CA LEU A 4 -8.15 5.75 -8.46
C LEU A 4 -9.22 5.86 -7.37
N VAL A 5 -9.65 4.74 -6.83
CA VAL A 5 -10.68 4.66 -5.80
C VAL A 5 -10.07 4.10 -4.52
N GLY A 6 -10.09 4.91 -3.49
CA GLY A 6 -9.71 4.48 -2.15
C GLY A 6 -10.88 4.72 -1.17
N SER A 7 -10.64 5.49 -0.13
CA SER A 7 -11.62 5.83 0.91
C SER A 7 -12.85 6.63 0.43
N GLU A 8 -12.82 7.21 -0.78
CA GLU A 8 -13.89 8.07 -1.31
C GLU A 8 -15.25 7.38 -1.40
N MET A 9 -15.26 6.08 -1.76
CA MET A 9 -16.50 5.30 -1.85
C MET A 9 -17.20 5.17 -0.49
N CYS A 10 -16.41 5.06 0.58
CA CYS A 10 -16.94 4.96 1.95
C CYS A 10 -17.44 6.30 2.50
N ILE A 11 -16.91 7.44 2.01
CA ILE A 11 -17.31 8.78 2.47
C ILE A 11 -18.61 9.21 1.79
N ARG A 12 -18.78 8.93 0.50
CA ARG A 12 -19.97 9.34 -0.27
C ARG A 12 -21.23 8.52 0.02
N ASP A 13 -21.10 7.32 0.59
CA ASP A 13 -22.23 6.55 1.10
C ASP A 13 -23.03 7.32 2.18
N ARG A 14 -22.36 8.24 2.90
CA ARG A 14 -22.99 9.11 3.92
C ARG A 14 -23.68 10.36 3.36
N THR A 15 -23.40 10.78 2.11
CA THR A 15 -23.82 12.08 1.56
C THR A 15 -24.89 12.00 0.48
N GLY A 16 -25.43 10.81 0.16
CA GLY A 16 -26.55 10.65 -0.78
C GLY A 16 -26.20 10.86 -2.27
N THR A 17 -24.94 11.06 -2.63
CA THR A 17 -24.46 11.24 -4.03
C THR A 17 -23.95 9.94 -4.67
N MET A 18 -24.40 8.78 -4.16
CA MET A 18 -23.95 7.48 -4.62
C MET A 18 -24.29 7.23 -6.10
N GLN A 19 -25.44 7.66 -6.58
CA GLN A 19 -25.83 7.46 -7.99
C GLN A 19 -24.92 8.18 -8.98
N ASP A 20 -24.52 9.42 -8.66
CA ASP A 20 -23.58 10.18 -9.52
C ASP A 20 -22.19 9.58 -9.48
N PHE A 21 -21.75 9.13 -8.32
CA PHE A 21 -20.52 8.39 -8.14
C PHE A 21 -20.50 7.13 -9.02
N MET A 22 -21.55 6.33 -8.96
CA MET A 22 -21.69 5.09 -9.73
C MET A 22 -21.70 5.37 -11.24
N LYS A 23 -22.41 6.41 -11.68
CA LYS A 23 -22.46 6.82 -13.08
C LYS A 23 -21.09 7.20 -13.61
N PHE A 24 -20.30 7.91 -12.80
CA PHE A 24 -18.93 8.27 -13.11
C PHE A 24 -18.05 7.04 -13.30
N TYR A 25 -18.04 6.12 -12.31
CA TYR A 25 -17.15 4.94 -12.36
C TYR A 25 -17.54 3.91 -13.43
N ARG A 26 -18.78 3.86 -13.85
CA ARG A 26 -19.22 3.05 -15.01
C ARG A 26 -18.73 3.61 -16.36
N SER A 27 -18.23 4.82 -16.40
CA SER A 27 -17.78 5.51 -17.63
C SER A 27 -16.26 5.64 -17.76
N VAL A 28 -15.48 5.08 -16.82
CA VAL A 28 -14.02 5.14 -16.88
C VAL A 28 -13.46 4.06 -17.80
N ASP A 29 -12.34 4.33 -18.46
CA ASP A 29 -11.66 3.36 -19.33
C ASP A 29 -10.81 2.36 -18.54
N ALA A 30 -10.35 2.77 -17.36
CA ALA A 30 -9.66 1.91 -16.41
C ALA A 30 -9.98 2.30 -14.97
N LEU A 31 -10.14 1.30 -14.09
CA LEU A 31 -10.45 1.45 -12.69
C LEU A 31 -9.36 0.80 -11.83
N LEU A 32 -8.75 1.60 -10.95
CA LEU A 32 -7.78 1.12 -9.96
C LEU A 32 -8.41 1.25 -8.57
N ILE A 33 -8.42 0.15 -7.82
CA ILE A 33 -8.93 0.12 -6.44
C ILE A 33 -7.85 -0.44 -5.55
N ASP A 34 -7.50 0.32 -4.54
CA ASP A 34 -6.55 -0.07 -3.52
C ASP A 34 -7.28 -0.61 -2.29
N ASP A 35 -6.75 -1.70 -1.73
CA ASP A 35 -7.22 -2.28 -0.49
C ASP A 35 -8.70 -2.74 -0.51
N ILE A 36 -9.08 -3.67 -1.40
CA ILE A 36 -10.47 -4.17 -1.51
C ILE A 36 -11.00 -4.80 -0.22
N GLN A 37 -10.15 -5.21 0.72
CA GLN A 37 -10.57 -5.69 2.03
C GLN A 37 -11.37 -4.65 2.84
N PHE A 38 -11.27 -3.37 2.52
CA PHE A 38 -12.10 -2.33 3.14
C PHE A 38 -13.59 -2.39 2.75
N PHE A 39 -13.96 -3.17 1.73
CA PHE A 39 -15.37 -3.48 1.47
C PHE A 39 -15.96 -4.48 2.45
N ALA A 40 -15.14 -5.24 3.18
CA ALA A 40 -15.59 -6.23 4.15
C ALA A 40 -16.64 -5.67 5.12
N LYS A 41 -17.73 -6.41 5.32
CA LYS A 41 -18.86 -6.05 6.21
C LYS A 41 -19.65 -4.79 5.82
N LYS A 42 -19.40 -4.20 4.63
CA LYS A 42 -20.12 -3.02 4.11
C LYS A 42 -21.05 -3.44 2.98
N LEU A 43 -22.16 -4.09 3.31
CA LEU A 43 -23.07 -4.72 2.34
C LEU A 43 -23.48 -3.79 1.20
N ARG A 44 -23.88 -2.56 1.51
CA ARG A 44 -24.30 -1.58 0.50
C ARG A 44 -23.17 -1.22 -0.47
N SER A 45 -21.97 -0.96 0.06
CA SER A 45 -20.80 -0.66 -0.77
C SER A 45 -20.40 -1.85 -1.64
N GLN A 46 -20.54 -3.08 -1.14
CA GLN A 46 -20.29 -4.31 -1.91
C GLN A 46 -21.30 -4.48 -3.04
N GLU A 47 -22.58 -4.24 -2.79
CA GLU A 47 -23.63 -4.32 -3.80
C GLU A 47 -23.40 -3.31 -4.93
N GLU A 48 -23.14 -2.07 -4.57
CA GLU A 48 -22.88 -1.02 -5.54
C GLU A 48 -21.60 -1.30 -6.34
N PHE A 49 -20.54 -1.73 -5.67
CA PHE A 49 -19.32 -2.09 -6.34
C PHE A 49 -19.50 -3.28 -7.29
N PHE A 50 -20.30 -4.26 -6.93
CA PHE A 50 -20.64 -5.39 -7.81
C PHE A 50 -21.26 -4.92 -9.13
N HIS A 51 -22.13 -3.92 -9.10
CA HIS A 51 -22.72 -3.34 -10.30
C HIS A 51 -21.70 -2.58 -11.16
N VAL A 52 -20.77 -1.83 -10.55
CA VAL A 52 -19.67 -1.17 -11.27
C VAL A 52 -18.77 -2.22 -11.93
N PHE A 53 -18.39 -3.23 -11.17
CA PHE A 53 -17.51 -4.29 -11.63
C PHE A 53 -18.09 -4.97 -12.88
N ASN A 54 -19.36 -5.39 -12.83
CA ASN A 54 -20.01 -6.03 -13.97
C ASN A 54 -20.10 -5.10 -15.18
N ALA A 55 -20.46 -3.83 -14.99
CA ALA A 55 -20.58 -2.88 -16.08
C ALA A 55 -19.23 -2.62 -16.78
N LEU A 56 -18.13 -2.59 -16.05
CA LEU A 56 -16.78 -2.43 -16.60
C LEU A 56 -16.32 -3.70 -17.32
N LEU A 57 -16.60 -4.88 -16.72
CA LEU A 57 -16.27 -6.18 -17.30
C LEU A 57 -16.99 -6.38 -18.65
N GLU A 58 -18.30 -6.10 -18.72
CA GLU A 58 -19.10 -6.20 -19.95
C GLU A 58 -18.58 -5.31 -21.08
N ARG A 59 -17.97 -4.18 -20.72
CA ARG A 59 -17.37 -3.25 -21.69
C ARG A 59 -15.92 -3.58 -22.03
N GLY A 60 -15.32 -4.58 -21.39
CA GLY A 60 -13.92 -4.93 -21.59
C GLY A 60 -12.93 -3.91 -21.03
N HIS A 61 -13.36 -3.10 -20.05
CA HIS A 61 -12.50 -2.11 -19.42
C HIS A 61 -11.55 -2.74 -18.42
N GLN A 62 -10.35 -2.16 -18.30
CA GLN A 62 -9.33 -2.67 -17.40
C GLN A 62 -9.64 -2.34 -15.94
N MET A 63 -9.50 -3.34 -15.07
CA MET A 63 -9.57 -3.15 -13.63
C MET A 63 -8.29 -3.68 -12.97
N VAL A 64 -7.76 -2.94 -12.01
CA VAL A 64 -6.64 -3.34 -11.16
C VAL A 64 -7.07 -3.19 -9.71
N LEU A 65 -7.02 -4.28 -8.97
CA LEU A 65 -7.44 -4.35 -7.58
C LEU A 65 -6.24 -4.78 -6.72
N THR A 66 -6.06 -4.16 -5.57
CA THR A 66 -5.07 -4.62 -4.59
C THR A 66 -5.75 -5.13 -3.32
N SER A 67 -5.08 -6.02 -2.61
CA SER A 67 -5.53 -6.56 -1.34
C SER A 67 -4.35 -7.05 -0.51
N ASP A 68 -4.48 -7.03 0.81
CA ASP A 68 -3.54 -7.63 1.75
C ASP A 68 -3.76 -9.14 1.96
N LYS A 69 -4.85 -9.68 1.38
CA LYS A 69 -5.24 -11.09 1.48
C LYS A 69 -5.80 -11.59 0.16
N TYR A 70 -5.76 -12.88 -0.04
CA TYR A 70 -6.51 -13.47 -1.14
C TYR A 70 -8.01 -13.18 -1.00
N PRO A 71 -8.74 -12.88 -2.08
CA PRO A 71 -10.16 -12.54 -2.01
C PRO A 71 -11.03 -13.56 -1.27
N ARG A 72 -10.67 -14.84 -1.33
CA ARG A 72 -11.38 -15.93 -0.63
C ARG A 72 -11.20 -15.85 0.90
N GLU A 73 -10.12 -15.27 1.38
CA GLU A 73 -9.77 -15.15 2.79
C GLU A 73 -10.31 -13.88 3.46
N ILE A 74 -10.95 -13.00 2.68
CA ILE A 74 -11.52 -11.77 3.22
C ILE A 74 -12.86 -12.08 3.88
N ASP A 75 -12.87 -12.10 5.22
CA ASP A 75 -14.09 -12.29 5.99
C ASP A 75 -15.06 -11.11 5.81
N GLY A 76 -16.35 -11.43 5.58
CA GLY A 76 -17.40 -10.42 5.40
C GLY A 76 -17.43 -9.79 4.01
N LEU A 77 -16.72 -10.39 3.05
CA LEU A 77 -16.91 -10.14 1.63
C LEU A 77 -17.91 -11.14 1.06
N GLU A 78 -18.87 -10.67 0.27
CA GLU A 78 -19.89 -11.52 -0.35
C GLU A 78 -19.29 -12.49 -1.37
N GLU A 79 -19.77 -13.72 -1.41
CA GLU A 79 -19.27 -14.79 -2.30
C GLU A 79 -19.33 -14.40 -3.78
N ARG A 80 -20.33 -13.63 -4.18
CA ARG A 80 -20.45 -13.11 -5.56
C ARG A 80 -19.29 -12.18 -5.93
N LEU A 81 -18.78 -11.37 -5.00
CA LEU A 81 -17.61 -10.52 -5.21
C LEU A 81 -16.31 -11.32 -5.18
N LYS A 82 -16.17 -12.25 -4.21
CA LYS A 82 -15.02 -13.17 -4.16
C LYS A 82 -14.83 -13.91 -5.48
N SER A 83 -15.92 -14.44 -6.03
CA SER A 83 -15.91 -15.12 -7.32
C SER A 83 -15.47 -14.21 -8.48
N ARG A 84 -15.91 -12.96 -8.48
CA ARG A 84 -15.51 -11.97 -9.50
C ARG A 84 -14.04 -11.56 -9.40
N PHE A 85 -13.52 -11.38 -8.18
CA PHE A 85 -12.13 -11.00 -7.98
C PHE A 85 -11.14 -12.09 -8.43
N VAL A 86 -11.55 -13.36 -8.34
CA VAL A 86 -10.73 -14.49 -8.81
C VAL A 86 -10.84 -14.70 -10.34
N TYR A 87 -11.79 -14.07 -11.01
CA TYR A 87 -12.00 -14.25 -12.45
C TYR A 87 -10.84 -13.74 -13.32
N GLY A 88 -10.08 -12.74 -12.83
CA GLY A 88 -8.93 -12.15 -13.51
C GLY A 88 -7.59 -12.82 -13.16
N LEU A 89 -6.52 -12.18 -13.57
CA LEU A 89 -5.16 -12.57 -13.18
C LEU A 89 -4.88 -12.11 -11.75
N THR A 90 -4.63 -13.05 -10.86
CA THR A 90 -4.18 -12.79 -9.50
C THR A 90 -2.69 -13.02 -9.41
N VAL A 91 -1.94 -12.01 -8.96
CA VAL A 91 -0.49 -12.04 -8.79
C VAL A 91 -0.16 -11.66 -7.35
N GLU A 92 0.65 -12.48 -6.71
CA GLU A 92 1.22 -12.16 -5.40
C GLU A 92 2.43 -11.25 -5.57
N VAL A 93 2.49 -10.20 -4.76
CA VAL A 93 3.66 -9.33 -4.65
C VAL A 93 4.38 -9.69 -3.36
N GLU A 94 5.47 -10.43 -3.49
CA GLU A 94 6.29 -10.86 -2.36
C GLU A 94 6.99 -9.70 -1.67
N ALA A 95 7.33 -9.89 -0.39
CA ALA A 95 8.15 -8.94 0.35
C ALA A 95 9.55 -8.84 -0.33
N PRO A 96 10.13 -7.63 -0.42
CA PRO A 96 11.42 -7.44 -1.06
C PRO A 96 12.53 -8.18 -0.30
N ASP A 97 13.45 -8.79 -1.04
CA ASP A 97 14.67 -9.39 -0.49
C ASP A 97 15.62 -8.31 0.08
N LEU A 98 16.72 -8.72 0.69
CA LEU A 98 17.66 -7.81 1.33
C LEU A 98 18.25 -6.79 0.33
N GLU A 99 18.63 -7.25 -0.85
CA GLU A 99 19.24 -6.42 -1.88
C GLU A 99 18.26 -5.38 -2.40
N THR A 100 17.03 -5.80 -2.65
CA THR A 100 15.93 -4.89 -3.04
C THR A 100 15.62 -3.87 -1.94
N ARG A 101 15.62 -4.26 -0.66
CA ARG A 101 15.43 -3.32 0.46
C ARG A 101 16.54 -2.28 0.53
N VAL A 102 17.81 -2.69 0.34
CA VAL A 102 18.94 -1.75 0.26
C VAL A 102 18.75 -0.79 -0.90
N ALA A 103 18.40 -1.28 -2.09
CA ALA A 103 18.17 -0.45 -3.27
C ALA A 103 17.02 0.55 -3.05
N ILE A 104 15.94 0.15 -2.38
CA ILE A 104 14.83 1.04 -2.00
C ILE A 104 15.34 2.18 -1.10
N LEU A 105 16.11 1.86 -0.05
CA LEU A 105 16.66 2.87 0.86
C LEU A 105 17.57 3.86 0.14
N MET A 106 18.46 3.36 -0.73
CA MET A 106 19.37 4.20 -1.51
C MET A 106 18.59 5.15 -2.44
N LYS A 107 17.60 4.64 -3.18
CA LYS A 107 16.75 5.49 -4.04
C LYS A 107 15.93 6.51 -3.26
N LYS A 108 15.43 6.15 -2.08
CA LYS A 108 14.67 7.09 -1.23
C LYS A 108 15.57 8.19 -0.67
N ALA A 109 16.79 7.85 -0.26
CA ALA A 109 17.77 8.84 0.18
C ALA A 109 18.17 9.79 -0.95
N GLU A 110 18.40 9.26 -2.15
CA GLU A 110 18.71 10.05 -3.35
C GLU A 110 17.57 11.05 -3.68
N ALA A 111 16.32 10.59 -3.64
CA ALA A 111 15.16 11.45 -3.87
C ALA A 111 15.03 12.58 -2.85
N GLU A 112 15.52 12.39 -1.62
CA GLU A 112 15.59 13.42 -0.58
C GLU A 112 16.91 14.22 -0.61
N GLN A 113 17.76 13.99 -1.61
CA GLN A 113 19.10 14.61 -1.77
C GLN A 113 20.01 14.35 -0.56
N ILE A 114 19.93 13.16 0.01
CA ILE A 114 20.74 12.70 1.14
C ILE A 114 21.78 11.70 0.63
N GLU A 115 23.04 11.96 0.96
CA GLU A 115 24.11 11.00 0.75
C GLU A 115 24.04 9.93 1.85
N LEU A 116 23.55 8.74 1.48
CA LEU A 116 23.43 7.59 2.36
C LEU A 116 24.56 6.60 2.08
N ASP A 117 25.35 6.29 3.09
CA ASP A 117 26.35 5.22 3.00
C ASP A 117 25.67 3.86 2.84
N GLN A 118 26.21 3.02 1.94
CA GLN A 118 25.66 1.69 1.67
C GLN A 118 25.63 0.79 2.91
N GLY A 119 26.60 0.93 3.81
CA GLY A 119 26.63 0.19 5.07
C GLY A 119 25.48 0.57 6.00
N VAL A 120 25.04 1.83 5.99
CA VAL A 120 23.86 2.29 6.75
C VAL A 120 22.59 1.71 6.12
N ALA A 121 22.46 1.76 4.79
CA ALA A 121 21.32 1.16 4.09
C ALA A 121 21.23 -0.34 4.36
N PHE A 122 22.35 -1.05 4.30
CA PHE A 122 22.42 -2.48 4.60
C PHE A 122 22.02 -2.77 6.06
N PHE A 123 22.56 -2.02 7.01
CA PHE A 123 22.22 -2.17 8.44
C PHE A 123 20.69 -2.01 8.69
N ILE A 124 20.06 -1.01 8.09
CA ILE A 124 18.61 -0.80 8.21
C ILE A 124 17.84 -1.96 7.57
N ALA A 125 18.21 -2.32 6.32
CA ALA A 125 17.55 -3.36 5.55
C ALA A 125 17.65 -4.76 6.18
N GLU A 126 18.75 -5.08 6.85
CA GLU A 126 18.94 -6.35 7.57
C GLU A 126 18.02 -6.48 8.77
N ARG A 127 17.78 -5.37 9.50
CA ARG A 127 16.98 -5.35 10.71
C ARG A 127 15.49 -5.23 10.45
N ILE A 128 15.09 -4.48 9.44
CA ILE A 128 13.68 -4.23 9.13
C ILE A 128 13.27 -5.08 7.93
N ARG A 129 12.52 -6.14 8.20
CA ARG A 129 12.07 -7.13 7.23
C ARG A 129 10.55 -7.13 7.03
N SER A 130 9.81 -6.43 7.89
CA SER A 130 8.36 -6.49 7.99
C SER A 130 7.67 -5.91 6.76
N ASN A 131 7.97 -4.68 6.38
CA ASN A 131 7.38 -3.99 5.24
C ASN A 131 8.18 -2.75 4.82
N VAL A 132 7.93 -2.28 3.59
CA VAL A 132 8.61 -1.11 3.02
C VAL A 132 8.28 0.18 3.78
N ARG A 133 7.07 0.32 4.34
CA ARG A 133 6.70 1.53 5.11
C ARG A 133 7.53 1.67 6.37
N GLU A 134 7.80 0.58 7.08
CA GLU A 134 8.69 0.59 8.26
C GLU A 134 10.14 0.85 7.85
N LEU A 135 10.57 0.29 6.73
CA LEU A 135 11.89 0.53 6.17
C LEU A 135 12.10 2.03 5.87
N GLU A 136 11.15 2.68 5.21
CA GLU A 136 11.17 4.12 4.95
C GLU A 136 11.09 4.94 6.25
N GLY A 137 10.26 4.50 7.20
CA GLY A 137 10.15 5.13 8.52
C GLY A 137 11.46 5.15 9.28
N ALA A 138 12.22 4.04 9.21
CA ALA A 138 13.54 3.96 9.82
C ALA A 138 14.56 4.89 9.15
N LEU A 139 14.58 4.94 7.82
CA LEU A 139 15.43 5.87 7.09
C LEU A 139 15.14 7.32 7.50
N ARG A 140 13.87 7.72 7.52
CA ARG A 140 13.47 9.08 7.94
C ARG A 140 13.91 9.40 9.37
N ARG A 141 13.85 8.43 10.30
CA ARG A 141 14.37 8.61 11.68
C ARG A 141 15.87 8.85 11.69
N VAL A 142 16.63 8.07 10.93
CA VAL A 142 18.08 8.23 10.84
C VAL A 142 18.43 9.61 10.29
N ILE A 143 17.77 10.05 9.22
CA ILE A 143 17.95 11.37 8.61
C ILE A 143 17.59 12.49 9.60
N ALA A 144 16.42 12.40 10.23
CA ALA A 144 15.96 13.41 11.19
C ALA A 144 16.91 13.53 12.39
N ASN A 145 17.38 12.40 12.93
CA ASN A 145 18.34 12.40 14.04
C ASN A 145 19.67 13.00 13.62
N ALA A 146 20.19 12.68 12.43
CA ALA A 146 21.43 13.27 11.91
C ALA A 146 21.31 14.79 11.74
N ARG A 147 20.20 15.28 11.19
CA ARG A 147 19.91 16.71 11.05
C ARG A 147 19.82 17.43 12.40
N PHE A 148 19.14 16.81 13.37
CA PHE A 148 18.97 17.38 14.71
C PHE A 148 20.29 17.48 15.49
N THR A 149 21.12 16.45 15.39
CA THR A 149 22.41 16.38 16.11
C THR A 149 23.57 17.06 15.36
N GLY A 150 23.35 17.48 14.11
CA GLY A 150 24.40 17.96 13.22
C GLY A 150 25.47 16.92 12.89
N SER A 151 25.14 15.61 13.07
CA SER A 151 26.09 14.53 12.87
C SER A 151 25.99 13.96 11.45
N ARG A 152 27.11 13.44 10.94
CA ARG A 152 27.12 12.71 9.68
C ARG A 152 26.36 11.38 9.84
N ILE A 153 25.64 10.98 8.79
CA ILE A 153 24.98 9.67 8.75
C ILE A 153 26.05 8.58 8.68
N SER A 154 26.05 7.71 9.68
CA SER A 154 26.94 6.57 9.80
C SER A 154 26.21 5.39 10.44
N VAL A 155 26.77 4.19 10.37
CA VAL A 155 26.17 2.99 10.99
C VAL A 155 25.96 3.17 12.49
N ASP A 156 26.93 3.79 13.19
CA ASP A 156 26.81 4.02 14.64
C ASP A 156 25.75 5.06 14.99
N GLN A 157 25.61 6.09 14.16
CA GLN A 157 24.52 7.06 14.29
C GLN A 157 23.17 6.39 14.00
N GLY A 158 23.07 5.54 12.96
CA GLY A 158 21.89 4.75 12.66
C GLY A 158 21.47 3.83 13.82
N LYS A 159 22.43 3.12 14.43
CA LYS A 159 22.19 2.30 15.63
C LYS A 159 21.60 3.09 16.79
N ARG A 160 22.12 4.30 17.04
CA ARG A 160 21.60 5.17 18.10
C ARG A 160 20.20 5.68 17.78
N ALA A 161 19.96 6.12 16.53
CA ALA A 161 18.68 6.67 16.10
C ALA A 161 17.54 5.63 16.11
N LEU A 162 17.87 4.35 15.91
CA LEU A 162 16.89 3.25 15.81
C LEU A 162 16.84 2.36 17.07
N ARG A 163 17.59 2.67 18.13
CA ARG A 163 17.65 1.84 19.36
C ARG A 163 16.27 1.50 19.90
N ASP A 164 15.41 2.50 20.04
CA ASP A 164 14.08 2.33 20.63
C ASP A 164 13.15 1.51 19.71
N LEU A 165 13.33 1.64 18.39
CA LEU A 165 12.57 0.87 17.40
C LEU A 165 12.88 -0.63 17.53
N PHE A 166 14.16 -0.97 17.64
CA PHE A 166 14.60 -2.36 17.75
C PHE A 166 14.28 -2.97 19.12
N ALA A 167 14.35 -2.19 20.19
CA ALA A 167 13.97 -2.65 21.52
C ALA A 167 12.49 -3.04 21.65
N ILE A 168 11.63 -2.55 20.74
CA ILE A 168 10.21 -2.93 20.67
C ILE A 168 10.02 -4.20 19.84
N GLN A 169 10.83 -4.40 18.80
CA GLN A 169 10.76 -5.58 17.92
C GLN A 169 11.33 -6.87 18.57
N ASP A 170 12.26 -6.72 19.52
CA ASP A 170 12.88 -7.83 20.22
C ASP A 170 12.05 -8.33 21.45
N ARG A 171 10.83 -7.80 21.66
CA ARG A 171 9.86 -8.22 22.69
C ARG A 171 8.77 -9.09 22.13
#